data_6ea9a3f71d1ec2e177e1694a236196b0
#
_entry.id   6ea9a3f71d1ec2e177e1694a236196b0
#
_cell.length_a   1.000
_cell.length_b   1.000
_cell.length_c   1.000
_cell.angle_alpha   90.00
_cell.angle_beta   90.00
_cell.angle_gamma   90.00
#
_symmetry.space_group_name_H-M   'P 1'
#
loop_
_entity.id
_entity.type
_entity.pdbx_description
1 polymer ?
#
loop_
_entity_poly.entity_id
_entity_poly.type
_entity_poly.pdbx_seq_one_letter_code
_entity_poly.pdbx_strand_id
1 'polypeptide(L)'
;MTHGCVVKRPAAQLGCLGVAMAICLVGGGLSVTPAAAQACVGTVDAPAGKVCGLAIAAPARTGRPLYSYRGIPYALPPVADLRWTLPQPYPRWPGLRPATSFGAMCPQDGVTTGDSEDCLFLNVWTPRAAKRLPVMVFIHGGYFVFGAGSLPLYDGSYLAASGNVVVVTLNYRLGSLGFLAVPELGLTGNYGILDQRLALRWVAENIAAFGGDPRKVTIFGESAGAMSVGLHLFSIPANRDRFRAAIMESNPLAIPYPSLLSQVEAKWQEFKSAVCFETNQPTCALDLPALRALPLAVIEAADGDYDSLTAVLGRLQVPTAIANLLPWTPIVDGQIFPGETLIQNQPYQGFYNGPNGTAGPKPYLIGVNRDEGAVFADLANQAAGGISQAAYQVLLDAVFGTPAAAAIVGFTVAGDRPYAPTDQGILPPWFANSPPAAAASALINDFVFRCGSFLATDTVVATPGAKSVHAYLFAQAPIYSRDGSTACAPFTADPGIQNACHSFELPYVFNTLSATNATLIPTANARLARRIAGHWTTFARTLDPGPGWNPYRATSAPGGNNIEILSSGSAATGALPVPADPIAAANCAALWAAQPPFTGTFPAPLAHSGE
;
A
#
# COMPACT_ATOMS: atom_id res chain seq x y z
N MET A 1 38.92 -28.00 16.61
CA MET A 1 39.39 -26.95 17.50
C MET A 1 39.88 -25.80 16.63
N THR A 2 39.07 -24.82 16.36
CA THR A 2 39.48 -23.46 15.97
C THR A 2 38.26 -22.57 16.23
N HIS A 3 38.34 -21.79 17.27
CA HIS A 3 37.33 -20.83 17.66
C HIS A 3 37.41 -19.62 16.70
N GLY A 4 36.34 -19.38 15.95
CA GLY A 4 36.12 -18.15 15.21
C GLY A 4 35.47 -17.11 16.09
N CYS A 5 36.20 -16.05 16.43
CA CYS A 5 35.75 -14.88 17.15
C CYS A 5 34.76 -14.09 16.28
N VAL A 6 33.51 -14.01 16.68
CA VAL A 6 32.53 -13.07 16.10
C VAL A 6 32.79 -11.70 16.70
N VAL A 7 33.32 -10.79 15.90
CA VAL A 7 33.55 -9.39 16.28
C VAL A 7 32.20 -8.65 16.22
N LYS A 8 31.66 -8.30 17.37
CA LYS A 8 30.56 -7.32 17.48
C LYS A 8 31.06 -5.97 16.98
N ARG A 9 30.45 -5.42 15.96
CA ARG A 9 30.65 -4.02 15.58
C ARG A 9 29.86 -3.13 16.53
N PRO A 10 30.47 -2.09 17.13
CA PRO A 10 29.73 -1.14 17.94
C PRO A 10 28.90 -0.20 17.04
N ALA A 11 27.69 0.11 17.49
CA ALA A 11 26.85 1.14 16.90
C ALA A 11 27.59 2.47 16.83
N ALA A 12 27.64 3.08 15.66
CA ALA A 12 28.23 4.40 15.46
C ALA A 12 27.32 5.45 16.10
N GLN A 13 27.67 5.90 17.30
CA GLN A 13 27.14 7.12 17.88
C GLN A 13 27.66 8.32 17.08
N LEU A 14 26.82 8.93 16.28
CA LEU A 14 27.07 10.28 15.75
C LEU A 14 26.94 11.27 16.91
N GLY A 15 28.10 11.77 17.37
CA GLY A 15 28.19 12.77 18.40
C GLY A 15 27.60 14.11 17.93
N CYS A 16 26.59 14.59 18.61
CA CYS A 16 26.18 15.99 18.56
C CYS A 16 27.27 16.85 19.18
N LEU A 17 27.93 17.65 18.36
CA LEU A 17 28.78 18.75 18.83
C LEU A 17 27.90 19.82 19.47
N GLY A 18 27.86 19.86 20.79
CA GLY A 18 27.21 20.90 21.58
C GLY A 18 28.00 22.20 21.48
N VAL A 19 27.44 23.20 20.81
CA VAL A 19 27.84 24.60 20.97
C VAL A 19 27.09 25.15 22.18
N ALA A 20 27.78 25.28 23.30
CA ALA A 20 27.26 25.95 24.48
C ALA A 20 27.21 27.45 24.21
N MET A 21 26.06 27.99 23.90
CA MET A 21 25.77 29.42 23.84
C MET A 21 25.21 29.85 25.21
N ALA A 22 26.00 30.58 25.97
CA ALA A 22 25.60 31.20 27.23
C ALA A 22 24.54 32.26 26.93
N ILE A 23 23.30 32.00 27.27
CA ILE A 23 22.20 33.00 27.23
C ILE A 23 22.06 33.59 28.62
N CYS A 24 22.37 34.90 28.73
CA CYS A 24 22.05 35.70 29.89
C CYS A 24 20.53 35.69 30.15
N LEU A 25 20.13 35.20 31.32
CA LEU A 25 18.80 35.29 31.83
C LEU A 25 18.44 36.79 32.14
N VAL A 26 17.78 37.45 31.21
CA VAL A 26 16.98 38.65 31.52
C VAL A 26 15.59 38.12 31.87
N GLY A 27 15.21 38.28 33.13
CA GLY A 27 13.90 37.86 33.65
C GLY A 27 12.75 38.69 33.05
N GLY A 28 12.20 38.21 31.95
CA GLY A 28 10.89 38.59 31.45
C GLY A 28 9.98 37.40 31.52
N GLY A 29 9.05 37.37 32.43
CA GLY A 29 8.03 36.32 32.55
C GLY A 29 7.18 36.25 31.28
N LEU A 30 7.59 35.41 30.33
CA LEU A 30 6.72 34.98 29.24
C LEU A 30 5.71 33.99 29.86
N SER A 31 4.52 34.52 30.16
CA SER A 31 3.36 33.65 30.40
C SER A 31 3.14 32.79 29.18
N VAL A 32 3.60 31.56 29.23
CA VAL A 32 3.21 30.52 28.25
C VAL A 32 1.72 30.31 28.51
N THR A 33 0.88 30.98 27.75
CA THR A 33 -0.55 30.64 27.70
C THR A 33 -0.63 29.18 27.25
N PRO A 34 -1.25 28.28 28.05
CA PRO A 34 -1.48 26.94 27.60
C PRO A 34 -2.24 26.99 26.29
N ALA A 35 -1.76 26.28 25.26
CA ALA A 35 -2.48 26.18 24.00
C ALA A 35 -3.92 25.84 24.33
N ALA A 36 -4.86 26.75 23.99
CA ALA A 36 -6.27 26.57 24.31
C ALA A 36 -6.69 25.20 23.77
N ALA A 37 -7.11 24.31 24.65
CA ALA A 37 -7.58 22.99 24.28
C ALA A 37 -8.66 23.17 23.20
N GLN A 38 -8.41 22.66 22.01
CA GLN A 38 -9.29 22.87 20.87
C GLN A 38 -10.67 22.32 21.21
N ALA A 39 -11.69 23.16 21.20
CA ALA A 39 -13.02 22.81 21.70
C ALA A 39 -13.57 21.59 20.96
N CYS A 40 -14.05 20.60 21.71
CA CYS A 40 -14.75 19.45 21.17
C CYS A 40 -16.13 19.88 20.67
N VAL A 41 -16.33 19.86 19.36
CA VAL A 41 -17.52 20.38 18.68
C VAL A 41 -18.11 19.36 17.70
N GLY A 42 -19.21 19.70 17.07
CA GLY A 42 -19.80 18.84 16.04
C GLY A 42 -20.23 17.49 16.60
N THR A 43 -20.99 17.50 17.72
CA THR A 43 -21.46 16.26 18.35
C THR A 43 -22.30 15.41 17.39
N VAL A 44 -21.96 14.14 17.31
CA VAL A 44 -22.65 13.10 16.52
C VAL A 44 -23.09 12.00 17.47
N ASP A 45 -24.33 11.54 17.35
CA ASP A 45 -24.85 10.37 18.05
C ASP A 45 -24.93 9.19 17.05
N ALA A 46 -23.89 8.39 17.02
CA ALA A 46 -23.80 7.22 16.16
C ALA A 46 -24.25 5.94 16.91
N PRO A 47 -24.60 4.86 16.22
CA PRO A 47 -24.85 3.56 16.84
C PRO A 47 -23.74 3.09 17.79
N ALA A 48 -22.48 3.36 17.45
CA ALA A 48 -21.33 3.04 18.30
C ALA A 48 -21.22 3.90 19.57
N GLY A 49 -21.86 5.08 19.62
CA GLY A 49 -21.85 6.02 20.75
C GLY A 49 -21.73 7.47 20.31
N LYS A 50 -21.84 8.38 21.28
CA LYS A 50 -21.71 9.81 21.01
C LYS A 50 -20.25 10.23 20.91
N VAL A 51 -19.91 11.02 19.89
CA VAL A 51 -18.58 11.62 19.70
C VAL A 51 -18.68 13.10 19.43
N CYS A 52 -17.65 13.86 19.78
CA CYS A 52 -17.42 15.22 19.29
C CYS A 52 -16.01 15.31 18.69
N GLY A 53 -15.86 16.15 17.68
CA GLY A 53 -14.64 16.28 16.90
C GLY A 53 -14.04 17.68 16.92
N LEU A 54 -13.20 17.94 15.95
CA LEU A 54 -12.56 19.22 15.72
C LEU A 54 -13.25 19.98 14.59
N ALA A 55 -13.41 21.28 14.74
CA ALA A 55 -13.78 22.15 13.65
C ALA A 55 -12.54 22.44 12.79
N ILE A 56 -12.61 22.08 11.52
CA ILE A 56 -11.56 22.38 10.53
C ILE A 56 -12.06 23.52 9.66
N ALA A 57 -11.23 24.56 9.51
CA ALA A 57 -11.49 25.64 8.55
C ALA A 57 -11.56 25.06 7.12
N ALA A 58 -12.27 25.74 6.24
CA ALA A 58 -12.31 25.32 4.85
C ALA A 58 -10.89 25.31 4.26
N PRO A 59 -10.40 24.17 3.73
CA PRO A 59 -9.14 24.17 3.01
C PRO A 59 -9.16 25.16 1.85
N ALA A 60 -8.00 25.69 1.49
CA ALA A 60 -7.87 26.72 0.47
C ALA A 60 -8.67 26.39 -0.80
N ARG A 61 -9.43 27.36 -1.29
CA ARG A 61 -10.26 27.28 -2.51
C ARG A 61 -11.45 26.31 -2.47
N THR A 62 -11.80 25.71 -1.31
CA THR A 62 -12.94 24.78 -1.21
C THR A 62 -14.20 25.45 -0.68
N GLY A 63 -14.05 26.46 0.17
CA GLY A 63 -15.15 27.20 0.77
C GLY A 63 -16.02 26.40 1.78
N ARG A 64 -15.69 25.12 2.01
CA ARG A 64 -16.48 24.25 2.91
C ARG A 64 -15.74 23.94 4.19
N PRO A 65 -16.23 24.45 5.34
CA PRO A 65 -15.73 24.04 6.65
C PRO A 65 -16.14 22.61 6.97
N LEU A 66 -15.31 21.93 7.75
CA LEU A 66 -15.43 20.52 8.06
C LEU A 66 -15.53 20.28 9.56
N TYR A 67 -15.92 19.05 9.90
CA TYR A 67 -15.56 18.40 11.16
C TYR A 67 -14.58 17.26 10.88
N SER A 68 -13.62 17.09 11.79
CA SER A 68 -12.71 15.95 11.83
C SER A 68 -12.92 15.21 13.14
N TYR A 69 -13.15 13.92 13.06
CA TYR A 69 -13.26 13.01 14.20
C TYR A 69 -12.11 12.02 14.12
N ARG A 70 -11.25 12.00 15.12
CA ARG A 70 -9.98 11.29 15.13
C ARG A 70 -9.95 10.27 16.26
N GLY A 71 -9.38 9.08 16.02
CA GLY A 71 -9.22 8.06 17.05
C GLY A 71 -10.54 7.44 17.52
N ILE A 72 -11.46 7.16 16.62
CA ILE A 72 -12.70 6.42 16.94
C ILE A 72 -12.38 4.93 16.95
N PRO A 73 -12.54 4.21 18.08
CA PRO A 73 -12.31 2.76 18.10
C PRO A 73 -13.43 2.04 17.35
N TYR A 74 -13.05 1.12 16.47
CA TYR A 74 -14.00 0.26 15.77
C TYR A 74 -13.96 -1.19 16.27
N ALA A 75 -12.88 -1.57 16.98
CA ALA A 75 -12.67 -2.89 17.56
C ALA A 75 -12.13 -2.78 18.99
N LEU A 76 -12.32 -3.82 19.78
CA LEU A 76 -11.63 -3.98 21.06
C LEU A 76 -10.12 -4.04 20.82
N PRO A 77 -9.29 -3.49 21.75
CA PRO A 77 -7.85 -3.61 21.69
C PRO A 77 -7.41 -5.08 21.58
N PRO A 78 -6.63 -5.48 20.57
CA PRO A 78 -6.18 -6.85 20.39
C PRO A 78 -4.94 -7.16 21.25
N VAL A 79 -5.06 -6.97 22.56
CA VAL A 79 -4.00 -7.12 23.57
C VAL A 79 -4.18 -8.38 24.40
N ALA A 80 -3.13 -8.90 24.98
CA ALA A 80 -3.14 -10.06 25.88
C ALA A 80 -3.87 -11.26 25.26
N ASP A 81 -4.97 -11.75 25.87
CA ASP A 81 -5.74 -12.88 25.36
C ASP A 81 -6.41 -12.62 24.00
N LEU A 82 -6.57 -11.35 23.61
CA LEU A 82 -7.10 -10.96 22.30
C LEU A 82 -6.02 -10.85 21.22
N ARG A 83 -4.73 -10.92 21.58
CA ARG A 83 -3.64 -10.98 20.62
C ARG A 83 -3.80 -12.22 19.73
N TRP A 84 -3.67 -12.07 18.42
CA TRP A 84 -3.93 -13.12 17.40
C TRP A 84 -5.32 -13.77 17.51
N THR A 85 -6.33 -12.97 17.80
CA THR A 85 -7.73 -13.39 17.68
C THR A 85 -8.45 -12.60 16.59
N LEU A 86 -9.61 -13.11 16.18
CA LEU A 86 -10.52 -12.38 15.30
C LEU A 86 -10.90 -11.05 15.96
N PRO A 87 -10.92 -9.92 15.23
CA PRO A 87 -11.26 -8.64 15.83
C PRO A 87 -12.72 -8.63 16.31
N GLN A 88 -12.91 -8.09 17.51
CA GLN A 88 -14.23 -7.98 18.13
C GLN A 88 -14.73 -6.53 18.03
N PRO A 89 -16.01 -6.30 17.68
CA PRO A 89 -16.56 -4.96 17.61
C PRO A 89 -16.40 -4.21 18.94
N TYR A 90 -16.02 -2.93 18.88
CA TYR A 90 -16.01 -2.10 20.09
C TYR A 90 -17.45 -1.90 20.57
N PRO A 91 -17.74 -2.15 21.85
CA PRO A 91 -19.09 -1.99 22.39
C PRO A 91 -19.52 -0.52 22.38
N ARG A 92 -20.84 -0.28 22.31
CA ARG A 92 -21.35 1.08 22.44
C ARG A 92 -20.88 1.71 23.76
N TRP A 93 -20.16 2.83 23.67
CA TRP A 93 -19.70 3.54 24.87
C TRP A 93 -20.77 4.47 25.43
N PRO A 94 -20.81 4.64 26.75
CA PRO A 94 -21.69 5.60 27.40
C PRO A 94 -21.13 7.03 27.29
N GLY A 95 -22.02 8.03 27.33
CA GLY A 95 -21.63 9.44 27.36
C GLY A 95 -21.02 9.95 26.05
N LEU A 96 -20.35 11.09 26.13
CA LEU A 96 -19.71 11.78 25.01
C LEU A 96 -18.21 11.47 25.01
N ARG A 97 -17.72 10.88 23.90
CA ARG A 97 -16.30 10.61 23.68
C ARG A 97 -15.66 11.71 22.84
N PRO A 98 -14.61 12.38 23.33
CA PRO A 98 -13.81 13.26 22.50
C PRO A 98 -13.07 12.47 21.41
N ALA A 99 -13.27 12.86 20.15
CA ALA A 99 -12.58 12.33 18.98
C ALA A 99 -11.71 13.45 18.36
N THR A 100 -10.83 14.02 19.18
CA THR A 100 -10.02 15.19 18.84
C THR A 100 -8.55 14.87 18.58
N SER A 101 -8.09 13.67 18.95
CA SER A 101 -6.72 13.21 18.73
C SER A 101 -6.74 11.87 17.99
N PHE A 102 -5.75 11.63 17.15
CA PHE A 102 -5.57 10.34 16.54
C PHE A 102 -5.32 9.27 17.62
N GLY A 103 -5.80 8.05 17.38
CA GLY A 103 -5.39 6.88 18.15
C GLY A 103 -3.95 6.48 17.83
N ALA A 104 -3.39 5.58 18.64
CA ALA A 104 -2.07 5.04 18.41
C ALA A 104 -1.98 4.35 17.02
N MET A 105 -0.80 4.36 16.44
CA MET A 105 -0.46 3.51 15.30
C MET A 105 -0.34 2.07 15.77
N CYS A 106 -0.54 1.11 14.86
CA CYS A 106 -0.24 -0.28 15.19
C CYS A 106 1.27 -0.49 15.30
N PRO A 107 1.73 -1.47 16.11
CA PRO A 107 3.14 -1.76 16.29
C PRO A 107 3.82 -1.98 14.95
N GLN A 108 4.98 -1.34 14.78
CA GLN A 108 5.74 -1.34 13.54
C GLN A 108 7.16 -0.85 13.79
N ASP A 109 8.10 -1.32 12.99
CA ASP A 109 9.49 -0.92 13.10
C ASP A 109 9.70 0.57 12.77
N GLY A 110 10.79 1.15 13.29
CA GLY A 110 11.15 2.57 13.10
C GLY A 110 10.32 3.58 13.91
N VAL A 111 9.24 3.15 14.58
CA VAL A 111 8.43 3.99 15.47
C VAL A 111 8.88 3.82 16.91
N THR A 112 9.52 4.85 17.46
CA THR A 112 10.04 4.79 18.85
C THR A 112 9.04 5.27 19.88
N THR A 113 7.95 5.91 19.46
CA THR A 113 6.89 6.43 20.36
C THR A 113 5.57 6.58 19.59
N GLY A 114 4.47 6.26 20.23
CA GLY A 114 3.12 6.52 19.70
C GLY A 114 2.45 5.35 18.99
N ASP A 115 3.08 4.18 18.98
CA ASP A 115 2.49 2.91 18.56
C ASP A 115 1.99 2.12 19.77
N SER A 116 1.07 1.22 19.54
CA SER A 116 0.47 0.36 20.57
C SER A 116 -0.33 -0.74 19.90
N GLU A 117 -0.44 -1.89 20.55
CA GLU A 117 -1.42 -2.92 20.14
C GLU A 117 -2.88 -2.42 20.26
N ASP A 118 -3.18 -1.45 21.14
CA ASP A 118 -4.46 -0.71 21.12
C ASP A 118 -4.46 0.31 20.00
N CYS A 119 -4.61 -0.15 18.75
CA CYS A 119 -4.42 0.64 17.54
C CYS A 119 -5.62 0.62 16.57
N LEU A 120 -6.66 -0.16 16.85
CA LEU A 120 -7.77 -0.37 15.92
C LEU A 120 -8.75 0.80 15.92
N PHE A 121 -8.25 1.92 15.39
CA PHE A 121 -8.96 3.19 15.28
C PHE A 121 -9.20 3.58 13.84
N LEU A 122 -10.25 4.39 13.64
CA LEU A 122 -10.51 5.09 12.39
C LEU A 122 -10.73 6.58 12.60
N ASN A 123 -10.63 7.34 11.51
CA ASN A 123 -10.79 8.78 11.50
C ASN A 123 -11.82 9.16 10.44
N VAL A 124 -12.59 10.24 10.67
CA VAL A 124 -13.64 10.69 9.76
C VAL A 124 -13.51 12.18 9.51
N TRP A 125 -13.47 12.60 8.24
CA TRP A 125 -13.60 14.00 7.82
C TRP A 125 -14.92 14.18 7.08
N THR A 126 -15.70 15.16 7.49
CA THR A 126 -17.03 15.39 6.90
C THR A 126 -17.35 16.88 6.77
N PRO A 127 -17.97 17.35 5.67
CA PRO A 127 -18.51 18.70 5.58
C PRO A 127 -19.56 18.96 6.68
N ARG A 128 -19.55 20.15 7.29
CA ARG A 128 -20.44 20.48 8.42
C ARG A 128 -21.93 20.28 8.16
N ALA A 129 -22.36 20.42 6.90
CA ALA A 129 -23.76 20.25 6.50
C ALA A 129 -23.98 18.96 5.71
N ALA A 130 -23.16 17.94 5.94
CA ALA A 130 -23.21 16.67 5.22
C ALA A 130 -24.57 15.97 5.39
N LYS A 131 -25.16 15.54 4.28
CA LYS A 131 -26.38 14.71 4.25
C LYS A 131 -26.29 13.71 3.10
N ARG A 132 -26.22 12.40 3.44
CA ARG A 132 -26.20 11.31 2.48
C ARG A 132 -25.11 11.46 1.39
N LEU A 133 -23.94 11.95 1.78
CA LEU A 133 -22.80 12.14 0.90
C LEU A 133 -22.14 10.78 0.56
N PRO A 134 -21.49 10.66 -0.59
CA PRO A 134 -20.60 9.54 -0.86
C PRO A 134 -19.51 9.46 0.20
N VAL A 135 -19.06 8.24 0.46
CA VAL A 135 -18.04 7.93 1.46
C VAL A 135 -16.83 7.33 0.76
N MET A 136 -15.65 7.80 1.09
CA MET A 136 -14.37 7.27 0.62
C MET A 136 -13.61 6.69 1.82
N VAL A 137 -13.29 5.40 1.80
CA VAL A 137 -12.57 4.71 2.88
C VAL A 137 -11.19 4.34 2.38
N PHE A 138 -10.16 4.95 2.97
CA PHE A 138 -8.77 4.71 2.62
C PHE A 138 -8.17 3.61 3.48
N ILE A 139 -7.50 2.66 2.82
CA ILE A 139 -6.69 1.61 3.42
C ILE A 139 -5.24 1.89 3.05
N HIS A 140 -4.40 2.17 4.06
CA HIS A 140 -3.00 2.54 3.83
C HIS A 140 -2.15 1.36 3.34
N GLY A 141 -1.08 1.68 2.62
CA GLY A 141 -0.03 0.75 2.23
C GLY A 141 1.03 0.52 3.31
N GLY A 142 2.21 0.12 2.89
CA GLY A 142 3.35 -0.12 3.77
C GLY A 142 3.64 -1.61 3.98
N TYR A 143 3.63 -2.41 2.92
CA TYR A 143 4.05 -3.82 2.89
C TYR A 143 3.34 -4.74 3.91
N PHE A 144 2.21 -4.31 4.49
CA PHE A 144 1.56 -4.91 5.65
C PHE A 144 2.38 -4.89 6.95
N VAL A 145 3.46 -4.15 7.02
CA VAL A 145 4.36 -4.08 8.18
C VAL A 145 4.49 -2.68 8.77
N PHE A 146 4.16 -1.63 8.02
CA PHE A 146 4.12 -0.25 8.53
C PHE A 146 2.98 0.56 7.93
N GLY A 147 2.80 1.77 8.45
CA GLY A 147 1.77 2.71 8.01
C GLY A 147 0.68 2.95 9.05
N ALA A 148 -0.08 4.01 8.86
CA ALA A 148 -1.21 4.34 9.71
C ALA A 148 -2.17 5.31 9.02
N GLY A 149 -3.46 5.20 9.30
CA GLY A 149 -4.47 6.12 8.80
C GLY A 149 -4.37 7.55 9.38
N SER A 150 -3.45 7.78 10.32
CA SER A 150 -3.19 9.06 10.97
C SER A 150 -2.06 9.87 10.34
N LEU A 151 -1.34 9.30 9.34
CA LEU A 151 -0.23 10.01 8.70
C LEU A 151 -0.70 11.32 8.05
N PRO A 152 0.07 12.43 8.16
CA PRO A 152 -0.28 13.71 7.56
C PRO A 152 -0.52 13.65 6.06
N LEU A 153 0.11 12.70 5.38
CA LEU A 153 -0.06 12.40 3.97
C LEU A 153 -1.52 12.06 3.62
N TYR A 154 -2.23 11.40 4.53
CA TYR A 154 -3.59 10.91 4.36
C TYR A 154 -4.66 11.82 4.99
N ASP A 155 -4.35 13.11 5.22
CA ASP A 155 -5.34 14.06 5.72
C ASP A 155 -6.50 14.21 4.71
N GLY A 156 -7.68 13.72 5.09
CA GLY A 156 -8.87 13.70 4.25
C GLY A 156 -9.59 15.04 4.10
N SER A 157 -9.10 16.11 4.71
CA SER A 157 -9.82 17.38 4.77
C SER A 157 -10.05 18.00 3.40
N TYR A 158 -9.03 17.95 2.50
CA TYR A 158 -9.19 18.51 1.16
C TYR A 158 -10.19 17.70 0.32
N LEU A 159 -10.06 16.38 0.28
CA LEU A 159 -11.01 15.51 -0.44
C LEU A 159 -12.44 15.71 0.04
N ALA A 160 -12.64 15.73 1.36
CA ALA A 160 -13.97 15.94 1.95
C ALA A 160 -14.56 17.29 1.56
N ALA A 161 -13.77 18.36 1.63
CA ALA A 161 -14.25 19.71 1.32
C ALA A 161 -14.47 19.94 -0.18
N SER A 162 -13.49 19.57 -1.02
CA SER A 162 -13.54 19.83 -2.47
C SER A 162 -14.55 18.92 -3.16
N GLY A 163 -14.53 17.62 -2.84
CA GLY A 163 -15.37 16.61 -3.44
C GLY A 163 -16.79 16.55 -2.89
N ASN A 164 -17.06 17.21 -1.75
CA ASN A 164 -18.31 17.05 -1.02
C ASN A 164 -18.60 15.58 -0.70
N VAL A 165 -17.63 14.93 -0.08
CA VAL A 165 -17.67 13.52 0.32
C VAL A 165 -17.31 13.38 1.80
N VAL A 166 -17.63 12.25 2.41
CA VAL A 166 -17.08 11.85 3.71
C VAL A 166 -15.84 11.02 3.46
N VAL A 167 -14.72 11.32 4.13
CA VAL A 167 -13.48 10.54 4.04
C VAL A 167 -13.25 9.81 5.34
N VAL A 168 -12.88 8.56 5.26
CA VAL A 168 -12.50 7.72 6.41
C VAL A 168 -11.11 7.16 6.14
N THR A 169 -10.22 7.20 7.14
CA THR A 169 -8.98 6.44 7.17
C THR A 169 -8.99 5.50 8.37
N LEU A 170 -8.26 4.42 8.30
CA LEU A 170 -8.26 3.41 9.37
C LEU A 170 -6.86 2.82 9.58
N ASN A 171 -6.61 2.31 10.78
CA ASN A 171 -5.49 1.43 11.07
C ASN A 171 -5.97 -0.04 11.02
N TYR A 172 -5.04 -0.95 10.79
CA TYR A 172 -5.23 -2.40 10.88
C TYR A 172 -3.95 -3.04 11.38
N ARG A 173 -4.03 -4.22 12.00
CA ARG A 173 -2.84 -4.94 12.53
C ARG A 173 -1.86 -5.26 11.42
N LEU A 174 -0.58 -5.11 11.74
CA LEU A 174 0.57 -5.20 10.85
C LEU A 174 1.51 -6.33 11.32
N GLY A 175 2.49 -6.66 10.50
CA GLY A 175 3.54 -7.62 10.85
C GLY A 175 2.99 -8.98 11.27
N SER A 176 3.69 -9.65 12.17
CA SER A 176 3.23 -10.91 12.76
C SER A 176 1.93 -10.75 13.53
N LEU A 177 1.70 -9.61 14.17
CA LEU A 177 0.44 -9.33 14.89
C LEU A 177 -0.78 -9.35 13.96
N GLY A 178 -0.60 -8.98 12.70
CA GLY A 178 -1.64 -8.96 11.67
C GLY A 178 -1.74 -10.22 10.83
N PHE A 179 -0.64 -10.97 10.65
CA PHE A 179 -0.58 -11.98 9.59
C PHE A 179 0.04 -13.32 9.99
N LEU A 180 0.48 -13.49 11.24
CA LEU A 180 1.02 -14.77 11.70
C LEU A 180 -0.05 -15.86 11.69
N ALA A 181 0.20 -16.93 10.94
CA ALA A 181 -0.58 -18.15 10.96
C ALA A 181 0.25 -19.30 11.54
N VAL A 182 -0.32 -20.04 12.49
CA VAL A 182 0.30 -21.20 13.13
C VAL A 182 -0.77 -22.27 13.31
N PRO A 183 -0.94 -23.17 12.33
CA PRO A 183 -2.04 -24.14 12.33
C PRO A 183 -2.09 -25.01 13.58
N GLU A 184 -0.92 -25.46 14.08
CA GLU A 184 -0.83 -26.26 15.30
C GLU A 184 -1.28 -25.53 16.57
N LEU A 185 -1.29 -24.20 16.57
CA LEU A 185 -1.79 -23.37 17.67
C LEU A 185 -3.20 -22.81 17.40
N GLY A 186 -3.81 -23.16 16.27
CA GLY A 186 -5.12 -22.65 15.85
C GLY A 186 -5.11 -21.18 15.40
N LEU A 187 -3.94 -20.61 15.08
CA LEU A 187 -3.80 -19.26 14.58
C LEU A 187 -3.99 -19.23 13.07
N THR A 188 -5.04 -18.57 12.60
CA THR A 188 -5.47 -18.59 11.20
C THR A 188 -4.83 -17.51 10.32
N GLY A 189 -4.11 -16.55 10.91
CA GLY A 189 -3.59 -15.40 10.17
C GLY A 189 -4.69 -14.45 9.68
N ASN A 190 -4.34 -13.59 8.70
CA ASN A 190 -5.26 -12.64 8.05
C ASN A 190 -5.97 -11.65 9.01
N TYR A 191 -5.48 -11.48 10.23
CA TYR A 191 -6.13 -10.61 11.24
C TYR A 191 -6.20 -9.17 10.77
N GLY A 192 -5.16 -8.65 10.08
CA GLY A 192 -5.16 -7.31 9.51
C GLY A 192 -6.26 -7.11 8.46
N ILE A 193 -6.53 -8.11 7.63
CA ILE A 193 -7.64 -8.06 6.65
C ILE A 193 -9.00 -8.14 7.35
N LEU A 194 -9.09 -8.91 8.42
CA LEU A 194 -10.29 -9.00 9.25
C LEU A 194 -10.58 -7.68 9.99
N ASP A 195 -9.54 -6.98 10.44
CA ASP A 195 -9.65 -5.64 11.03
C ASP A 195 -10.25 -4.65 10.02
N GLN A 196 -9.74 -4.64 8.79
CA GLN A 196 -10.27 -3.81 7.70
C GLN A 196 -11.74 -4.16 7.41
N ARG A 197 -12.08 -5.45 7.40
CA ARG A 197 -13.46 -5.91 7.23
C ARG A 197 -14.37 -5.41 8.34
N LEU A 198 -13.91 -5.42 9.59
CA LEU A 198 -14.66 -4.90 10.73
C LEU A 198 -14.81 -3.38 10.67
N ALA A 199 -13.77 -2.66 10.25
CA ALA A 199 -13.86 -1.21 10.00
C ALA A 199 -14.88 -0.87 8.90
N LEU A 200 -14.93 -1.63 7.81
CA LEU A 200 -15.95 -1.47 6.77
C LEU A 200 -17.36 -1.77 7.30
N ARG A 201 -17.51 -2.73 8.20
CA ARG A 201 -18.77 -2.98 8.91
C ARG A 201 -19.14 -1.78 9.78
N TRP A 202 -18.18 -1.23 10.53
CA TRP A 202 -18.40 -0.03 11.34
C TRP A 202 -18.89 1.14 10.46
N VAL A 203 -18.25 1.37 9.30
CA VAL A 203 -18.69 2.38 8.34
C VAL A 203 -20.13 2.15 7.90
N ALA A 204 -20.50 0.93 7.52
CA ALA A 204 -21.86 0.61 7.11
C ALA A 204 -22.90 0.91 8.19
N GLU A 205 -22.56 0.68 9.46
CA GLU A 205 -23.46 0.86 10.60
C GLU A 205 -23.52 2.30 11.12
N ASN A 206 -22.43 3.09 10.99
CA ASN A 206 -22.28 4.35 11.71
C ASN A 206 -22.19 5.60 10.83
N ILE A 207 -21.74 5.48 9.56
CA ILE A 207 -21.35 6.65 8.78
C ILE A 207 -22.51 7.58 8.43
N ALA A 208 -23.75 7.09 8.49
CA ALA A 208 -24.94 7.89 8.28
C ALA A 208 -25.06 9.02 9.31
N ALA A 209 -24.64 8.77 10.56
CA ALA A 209 -24.63 9.79 11.61
C ALA A 209 -23.63 10.93 11.33
N PHE A 210 -22.56 10.63 10.58
CA PHE A 210 -21.57 11.62 10.12
C PHE A 210 -21.96 12.27 8.78
N GLY A 211 -23.15 12.01 8.28
CA GLY A 211 -23.67 12.57 7.03
C GLY A 211 -23.30 11.82 5.76
N GLY A 212 -22.67 10.64 5.87
CA GLY A 212 -22.39 9.75 4.75
C GLY A 212 -23.61 8.89 4.34
N ASP A 213 -23.58 8.34 3.13
CA ASP A 213 -24.54 7.33 2.69
C ASP A 213 -23.82 5.95 2.67
N PRO A 214 -24.18 5.01 3.56
CA PRO A 214 -23.53 3.70 3.63
C PRO A 214 -23.68 2.87 2.35
N ARG A 215 -24.60 3.23 1.45
CA ARG A 215 -24.76 2.59 0.14
C ARG A 215 -23.88 3.20 -0.96
N LYS A 216 -23.16 4.28 -0.64
CA LYS A 216 -22.29 5.00 -1.57
C LYS A 216 -20.84 5.00 -1.09
N VAL A 217 -20.38 3.88 -0.58
CA VAL A 217 -19.01 3.70 -0.11
C VAL A 217 -18.12 3.30 -1.28
N THR A 218 -17.00 4.01 -1.47
CA THR A 218 -15.89 3.65 -2.33
C THR A 218 -14.69 3.36 -1.44
N ILE A 219 -14.12 2.16 -1.52
CA ILE A 219 -12.87 1.83 -0.86
C ILE A 219 -11.70 2.18 -1.79
N PHE A 220 -10.62 2.69 -1.22
CA PHE A 220 -9.43 3.00 -2.01
C PHE A 220 -8.17 2.77 -1.17
N GLY A 221 -7.06 2.50 -1.84
CA GLY A 221 -5.79 2.22 -1.17
C GLY A 221 -4.65 2.12 -2.17
N GLU A 222 -3.45 2.24 -1.65
CA GLU A 222 -2.21 2.23 -2.41
C GLU A 222 -1.33 1.07 -1.93
N SER A 223 -0.56 0.44 -2.86
CA SER A 223 0.40 -0.62 -2.51
C SER A 223 -0.27 -1.79 -1.77
N ALA A 224 0.18 -2.16 -0.58
CA ALA A 224 -0.48 -3.16 0.28
C ALA A 224 -1.96 -2.79 0.59
N GLY A 225 -2.29 -1.50 0.64
CA GLY A 225 -3.66 -1.02 0.72
C GLY A 225 -4.46 -1.31 -0.55
N ALA A 226 -3.85 -1.20 -1.73
CA ALA A 226 -4.48 -1.58 -3.00
C ALA A 226 -4.64 -3.11 -3.11
N MET A 227 -3.66 -3.90 -2.60
CA MET A 227 -3.81 -5.35 -2.44
C MET A 227 -5.03 -5.68 -1.57
N SER A 228 -5.17 -5.00 -0.44
CA SER A 228 -6.33 -5.14 0.45
C SER A 228 -7.64 -4.80 -0.24
N VAL A 229 -7.68 -3.68 -0.99
CA VAL A 229 -8.85 -3.29 -1.81
C VAL A 229 -9.20 -4.37 -2.82
N GLY A 230 -8.20 -4.92 -3.51
CA GLY A 230 -8.36 -6.03 -4.45
C GLY A 230 -8.95 -7.28 -3.79
N LEU A 231 -8.45 -7.65 -2.59
CA LEU A 231 -8.99 -8.76 -1.80
C LEU A 231 -10.46 -8.54 -1.44
N HIS A 232 -10.82 -7.37 -0.94
CA HIS A 232 -12.21 -7.03 -0.62
C HIS A 232 -13.11 -7.04 -1.86
N LEU A 233 -12.58 -6.67 -3.02
CA LEU A 233 -13.34 -6.60 -4.28
C LEU A 233 -13.57 -7.99 -4.88
N PHE A 234 -12.56 -8.87 -4.88
CA PHE A 234 -12.56 -10.11 -5.65
C PHE A 234 -12.55 -11.38 -4.81
N SER A 235 -11.91 -11.37 -3.63
CA SER A 235 -11.62 -12.61 -2.89
C SER A 235 -12.42 -12.78 -1.61
N ILE A 236 -13.14 -11.76 -1.12
CA ILE A 236 -13.90 -11.82 0.13
C ILE A 236 -15.40 -11.62 -0.13
N PRO A 237 -16.17 -12.68 -0.35
CA PRO A 237 -17.60 -12.57 -0.69
C PRO A 237 -18.44 -11.80 0.33
N ALA A 238 -18.13 -11.94 1.62
CA ALA A 238 -18.89 -11.33 2.71
C ALA A 238 -18.82 -9.79 2.77
N ASN A 239 -17.93 -9.15 1.99
CA ASN A 239 -17.82 -7.69 1.94
C ASN A 239 -18.57 -7.05 0.76
N ARG A 240 -19.19 -7.84 -0.12
CA ARG A 240 -19.81 -7.34 -1.35
C ARG A 240 -20.77 -6.19 -1.14
N ASP A 241 -21.54 -6.20 -0.07
CA ASP A 241 -22.58 -5.19 0.17
C ASP A 241 -22.11 -4.00 0.98
N ARG A 242 -20.84 -3.99 1.41
CA ARG A 242 -20.31 -2.92 2.27
C ARG A 242 -19.74 -1.74 1.49
N PHE A 243 -19.49 -1.89 0.21
CA PHE A 243 -19.04 -0.82 -0.69
C PHE A 243 -19.60 -1.03 -2.09
N ARG A 244 -19.61 0.03 -2.90
CA ARG A 244 -20.15 -0.01 -4.26
C ARG A 244 -19.12 0.13 -5.36
N ALA A 245 -17.93 0.64 -5.04
CA ALA A 245 -16.85 0.87 -5.98
C ALA A 245 -15.50 0.80 -5.28
N ALA A 246 -14.42 0.66 -6.05
CA ALA A 246 -13.05 0.53 -5.56
C ALA A 246 -12.08 1.39 -6.37
N ILE A 247 -10.97 1.85 -5.73
CA ILE A 247 -9.83 2.45 -6.42
C ILE A 247 -8.58 1.73 -5.92
N MET A 248 -7.79 1.19 -6.84
CA MET A 248 -6.54 0.48 -6.54
C MET A 248 -5.38 1.28 -7.14
N GLU A 249 -4.54 1.80 -6.26
CA GLU A 249 -3.39 2.63 -6.62
C GLU A 249 -2.12 1.78 -6.46
N SER A 250 -1.40 1.54 -7.56
CA SER A 250 -0.15 0.74 -7.56
C SER A 250 -0.29 -0.64 -6.91
N ASN A 251 -1.27 -1.43 -7.37
CA ASN A 251 -1.53 -2.76 -6.82
C ASN A 251 -0.49 -3.77 -7.34
N PRO A 252 0.37 -4.34 -6.47
CA PRO A 252 1.38 -5.33 -6.87
C PRO A 252 0.76 -6.73 -7.07
N LEU A 253 -0.13 -6.88 -8.03
CA LEU A 253 -0.94 -8.08 -8.26
C LEU A 253 -0.15 -9.34 -8.59
N ALA A 254 1.08 -9.21 -9.07
CA ALA A 254 1.93 -10.36 -9.38
C ALA A 254 2.53 -11.03 -8.14
N ILE A 255 2.45 -10.42 -6.96
CA ILE A 255 2.97 -11.00 -5.73
C ILE A 255 1.99 -12.06 -5.21
N PRO A 256 2.38 -13.36 -5.20
CA PRO A 256 1.53 -14.41 -4.70
C PRO A 256 1.47 -14.40 -3.17
N TYR A 257 0.33 -14.81 -2.63
CA TYR A 257 0.20 -15.07 -1.19
C TYR A 257 0.52 -16.53 -0.87
N PRO A 258 1.06 -16.82 0.32
CA PRO A 258 1.19 -18.19 0.78
C PRO A 258 -0.15 -18.93 0.68
N SER A 259 -0.14 -20.08 0.03
CA SER A 259 -1.33 -20.91 -0.18
C SER A 259 -1.11 -22.38 0.18
N LEU A 260 0.14 -22.74 0.52
CA LEU A 260 0.51 -24.08 0.93
C LEU A 260 0.86 -24.09 2.43
N LEU A 261 0.47 -25.16 3.11
CA LEU A 261 0.78 -25.35 4.53
C LEU A 261 2.29 -25.24 4.80
N SER A 262 3.13 -25.82 3.94
CA SER A 262 4.59 -25.75 4.06
C SER A 262 5.15 -24.32 4.03
N GLN A 263 4.52 -23.40 3.28
CA GLN A 263 4.93 -22.00 3.24
C GLN A 263 4.60 -21.28 4.56
N VAL A 264 3.42 -21.59 5.11
CA VAL A 264 2.98 -21.03 6.41
C VAL A 264 3.84 -21.59 7.55
N GLU A 265 4.14 -22.89 7.53
CA GLU A 265 5.02 -23.54 8.50
C GLU A 265 6.45 -22.98 8.44
N ALA A 266 7.00 -22.77 7.24
CA ALA A 266 8.31 -22.16 7.08
C ALA A 266 8.37 -20.76 7.71
N LYS A 267 7.34 -19.94 7.49
CA LYS A 267 7.25 -18.60 8.08
C LYS A 267 7.12 -18.64 9.60
N TRP A 268 6.35 -19.58 10.12
CA TRP A 268 6.27 -19.81 11.56
C TRP A 268 7.63 -20.19 12.16
N GLN A 269 8.39 -21.10 11.54
CA GLN A 269 9.71 -21.51 12.03
C GLN A 269 10.71 -20.36 11.98
N GLU A 270 10.66 -19.50 10.97
CA GLU A 270 11.46 -18.28 10.89
C GLU A 270 11.16 -17.35 12.08
N PHE A 271 9.90 -16.99 12.27
CA PHE A 271 9.47 -16.12 13.38
C PHE A 271 9.80 -16.73 14.75
N LYS A 272 9.52 -18.02 14.95
CA LYS A 272 9.84 -18.74 16.18
C LYS A 272 11.34 -18.71 16.49
N SER A 273 12.18 -18.92 15.48
CA SER A 273 13.63 -18.89 15.64
C SER A 273 14.12 -17.50 16.04
N ALA A 274 13.53 -16.44 15.47
CA ALA A 274 13.82 -15.07 15.85
C ALA A 274 13.41 -14.78 17.30
N VAL A 275 12.20 -15.18 17.73
CA VAL A 275 11.75 -15.05 19.13
C VAL A 275 12.69 -15.79 20.08
N CYS A 276 13.12 -17.01 19.73
CA CYS A 276 14.05 -17.77 20.57
C CYS A 276 15.41 -17.07 20.69
N PHE A 277 15.88 -16.44 19.62
CA PHE A 277 17.10 -15.63 19.63
C PHE A 277 16.96 -14.40 20.52
N GLU A 278 15.89 -13.61 20.35
CA GLU A 278 15.64 -12.39 21.15
C GLU A 278 15.43 -12.68 22.64
N THR A 279 14.85 -13.83 22.97
CA THR A 279 14.68 -14.26 24.37
C THR A 279 15.90 -15.00 24.93
N ASN A 280 16.98 -15.14 24.16
CA ASN A 280 18.20 -15.87 24.51
C ASN A 280 17.94 -17.33 24.92
N GLN A 281 16.98 -17.97 24.25
CA GLN A 281 16.60 -19.37 24.44
C GLN A 281 16.93 -20.17 23.18
N PRO A 282 17.99 -20.98 23.12
CA PRO A 282 18.40 -21.70 21.90
C PRO A 282 17.32 -22.64 21.34
N THR A 283 16.48 -23.15 22.24
CA THR A 283 15.29 -23.93 21.91
C THR A 283 14.16 -23.47 22.80
N CYS A 284 13.20 -22.76 22.24
CA CYS A 284 12.03 -22.34 23.00
C CYS A 284 10.79 -23.12 22.54
N ALA A 285 10.03 -23.60 23.52
CA ALA A 285 8.70 -24.13 23.30
C ALA A 285 7.73 -22.94 23.39
N LEU A 286 7.11 -22.57 22.26
CA LEU A 286 6.10 -21.52 22.23
C LEU A 286 4.74 -22.17 22.02
N ASP A 287 4.01 -22.38 23.10
CA ASP A 287 2.57 -22.59 23.06
C ASP A 287 1.83 -21.23 22.95
N LEU A 288 0.54 -21.25 22.74
CA LEU A 288 -0.24 -20.03 22.56
C LEU A 288 -0.21 -19.09 23.79
N PRO A 289 -0.30 -19.58 25.05
CA PRO A 289 -0.11 -18.74 26.23
C PRO A 289 1.27 -18.06 26.29
N ALA A 290 2.34 -18.81 26.04
CA ALA A 290 3.71 -18.27 26.04
C ALA A 290 3.86 -17.21 24.92
N LEU A 291 3.33 -17.49 23.74
CA LEU A 291 3.36 -16.57 22.59
C LEU A 291 2.63 -15.26 22.93
N ARG A 292 1.44 -15.33 23.53
CA ARG A 292 0.66 -14.17 23.97
C ARG A 292 1.31 -13.37 25.11
N ALA A 293 2.11 -14.01 25.93
CA ALA A 293 2.83 -13.38 27.03
C ALA A 293 4.12 -12.65 26.59
N LEU A 294 4.54 -12.79 25.33
CA LEU A 294 5.74 -12.11 24.85
C LEU A 294 5.62 -10.59 24.98
N PRO A 295 6.67 -9.90 25.46
CA PRO A 295 6.74 -8.45 25.37
C PRO A 295 6.61 -7.99 23.91
N LEU A 296 5.92 -6.87 23.67
CA LEU A 296 5.77 -6.31 22.32
C LEU A 296 7.12 -6.12 21.62
N ALA A 297 8.11 -5.56 22.33
CA ALA A 297 9.44 -5.34 21.78
C ALA A 297 10.15 -6.63 21.29
N VAL A 298 9.83 -7.80 21.88
CA VAL A 298 10.35 -9.09 21.40
C VAL A 298 9.66 -9.49 20.10
N ILE A 299 8.37 -9.22 19.96
CA ILE A 299 7.60 -9.50 18.74
C ILE A 299 8.10 -8.62 17.60
N GLU A 300 8.26 -7.31 17.85
CA GLU A 300 8.78 -6.36 16.88
C GLU A 300 10.20 -6.72 16.43
N ALA A 301 11.09 -7.05 17.36
CA ALA A 301 12.44 -7.51 17.02
C ALA A 301 12.44 -8.83 16.24
N ALA A 302 11.51 -9.75 16.53
CA ALA A 302 11.37 -11.01 15.81
C ALA A 302 10.71 -10.85 14.44
N ASP A 303 9.89 -9.83 14.23
CA ASP A 303 9.37 -9.46 12.91
C ASP A 303 10.51 -9.06 11.97
N GLY A 304 11.60 -8.56 12.51
CA GLY A 304 12.83 -8.19 11.81
C GLY A 304 12.82 -6.74 11.33
N ASP A 305 14.00 -6.25 11.03
CA ASP A 305 14.23 -4.93 10.45
C ASP A 305 13.76 -4.92 8.98
N TYR A 306 12.59 -4.34 8.72
CA TYR A 306 12.00 -4.22 7.38
C TYR A 306 12.33 -2.91 6.68
N ASP A 307 12.96 -1.98 7.39
CA ASP A 307 13.40 -0.71 6.80
C ASP A 307 14.59 -0.91 5.86
N SER A 308 15.29 -2.04 5.96
CA SER A 308 16.35 -2.34 5.03
C SER A 308 15.90 -3.38 3.99
N LEU A 309 15.84 -2.95 2.74
CA LEU A 309 15.75 -3.85 1.59
C LEU A 309 16.91 -4.89 1.60
N THR A 310 17.94 -4.68 2.41
CA THR A 310 19.02 -5.64 2.70
C THR A 310 18.48 -6.89 3.37
N ALA A 311 17.53 -6.76 4.28
CA ALA A 311 16.87 -7.91 4.89
C ALA A 311 16.01 -8.66 3.85
N VAL A 312 15.33 -7.92 2.96
CA VAL A 312 14.59 -8.49 1.83
C VAL A 312 15.54 -9.23 0.89
N LEU A 313 16.66 -8.63 0.51
CA LEU A 313 17.64 -9.25 -0.40
C LEU A 313 18.41 -10.40 0.25
N GLY A 314 18.70 -10.33 1.55
CA GLY A 314 19.29 -11.45 2.30
C GLY A 314 18.38 -12.67 2.36
N ARG A 315 17.07 -12.48 2.27
CA ARG A 315 16.05 -13.53 2.20
C ARG A 315 15.87 -14.12 0.80
N LEU A 316 16.32 -13.45 -0.25
CA LEU A 316 16.26 -13.91 -1.65
C LEU A 316 17.17 -15.11 -1.95
N GLN A 317 17.91 -15.62 -0.99
CA GLN A 317 18.72 -16.85 -1.14
C GLN A 317 17.89 -18.16 -1.17
N VAL A 318 16.56 -18.07 -1.14
CA VAL A 318 15.65 -19.23 -1.07
C VAL A 318 14.79 -19.31 -2.33
N PRO A 319 14.48 -20.53 -2.87
CA PRO A 319 13.69 -20.73 -4.09
C PRO A 319 12.26 -20.14 -4.11
N THR A 320 11.81 -19.53 -3.02
CA THR A 320 10.50 -18.88 -2.86
C THR A 320 10.61 -17.35 -2.90
N ALA A 321 11.56 -16.83 -3.63
CA ALA A 321 12.01 -15.44 -3.60
C ALA A 321 10.92 -14.36 -3.76
N ILE A 322 9.89 -14.58 -4.58
CA ILE A 322 8.80 -13.60 -4.74
C ILE A 322 7.88 -13.58 -3.51
N ALA A 323 7.58 -14.74 -2.93
CA ALA A 323 6.77 -14.80 -1.72
C ALA A 323 7.47 -14.14 -0.51
N ASN A 324 8.81 -14.01 -0.58
CA ASN A 324 9.62 -13.39 0.45
C ASN A 324 9.90 -11.89 0.22
N LEU A 325 9.46 -11.32 -0.92
CA LEU A 325 9.54 -9.87 -1.16
C LEU A 325 8.72 -9.08 -0.13
N LEU A 326 7.62 -9.67 0.35
CA LEU A 326 6.84 -9.13 1.45
C LEU A 326 6.98 -10.06 2.66
N PRO A 327 7.55 -9.59 3.75
CA PRO A 327 7.83 -10.42 4.93
C PRO A 327 6.54 -10.95 5.57
N TRP A 328 5.50 -10.14 5.57
CA TRP A 328 4.17 -10.48 6.03
C TRP A 328 3.14 -10.16 4.96
N THR A 329 2.29 -11.12 4.63
CA THR A 329 1.21 -10.96 3.65
C THR A 329 -0.04 -11.67 4.13
N PRO A 330 -1.20 -11.32 3.59
CA PRO A 330 -2.35 -12.20 3.65
C PRO A 330 -2.00 -13.60 3.13
N ILE A 331 -2.72 -14.60 3.57
CA ILE A 331 -2.59 -15.99 3.10
C ILE A 331 -3.88 -16.44 2.42
N VAL A 332 -3.78 -17.32 1.42
CA VAL A 332 -4.95 -18.00 0.85
C VAL A 332 -5.33 -19.14 1.80
N ASP A 333 -6.20 -18.82 2.74
CA ASP A 333 -6.50 -19.70 3.88
C ASP A 333 -7.42 -20.88 3.56
N GLY A 334 -8.15 -20.84 2.46
CA GLY A 334 -9.08 -21.89 2.06
C GLY A 334 -8.46 -23.27 1.82
N GLN A 335 -7.18 -23.34 1.54
CA GLN A 335 -6.44 -24.59 1.40
C GLN A 335 -5.79 -25.07 2.71
N ILE A 336 -5.52 -24.13 3.61
CA ILE A 336 -4.80 -24.35 4.87
C ILE A 336 -5.77 -24.60 6.03
N PHE A 337 -6.88 -23.87 6.07
CA PHE A 337 -7.92 -23.95 7.11
C PHE A 337 -9.27 -24.31 6.48
N PRO A 338 -9.57 -25.60 6.23
CA PRO A 338 -10.83 -26.01 5.61
C PRO A 338 -12.02 -25.64 6.49
N GLY A 339 -12.98 -24.91 5.91
CA GLY A 339 -14.27 -24.60 6.56
C GLY A 339 -14.50 -23.15 6.99
N GLU A 340 -13.45 -22.36 7.23
CA GLU A 340 -13.56 -20.93 7.57
C GLU A 340 -12.62 -20.10 6.68
N THR A 341 -12.90 -20.04 5.39
CA THR A 341 -12.06 -19.30 4.44
C THR A 341 -12.43 -17.83 4.36
N LEU A 342 -11.47 -16.96 4.64
CA LEU A 342 -11.57 -15.54 4.35
C LEU A 342 -11.13 -15.25 2.91
N ILE A 343 -9.99 -15.78 2.50
CA ILE A 343 -9.38 -15.58 1.17
C ILE A 343 -9.32 -16.91 0.45
N GLN A 344 -10.12 -17.04 -0.60
CA GLN A 344 -10.28 -18.29 -1.34
C GLN A 344 -9.29 -18.46 -2.49
N ASN A 345 -8.81 -17.34 -3.07
CA ASN A 345 -8.02 -17.34 -4.28
C ASN A 345 -6.83 -16.38 -4.16
N GLN A 346 -5.79 -16.65 -4.93
CA GLN A 346 -4.72 -15.69 -5.16
C GLN A 346 -5.29 -14.36 -5.67
N PRO A 347 -4.63 -13.22 -5.38
CA PRO A 347 -5.15 -11.90 -5.78
C PRO A 347 -5.53 -11.82 -7.25
N TYR A 348 -4.65 -12.26 -8.15
CA TYR A 348 -4.89 -12.23 -9.59
C TYR A 348 -6.00 -13.21 -10.04
N GLN A 349 -6.15 -14.38 -9.38
CA GLN A 349 -7.22 -15.34 -9.70
C GLN A 349 -8.61 -14.76 -9.43
N GLY A 350 -8.74 -13.91 -8.42
CA GLY A 350 -9.98 -13.20 -8.14
C GLY A 350 -10.43 -12.33 -9.30
N PHE A 351 -9.49 -11.68 -10.01
CA PHE A 351 -9.78 -10.90 -11.21
C PHE A 351 -10.22 -11.80 -12.38
N TYR A 352 -9.61 -12.97 -12.56
CA TYR A 352 -9.95 -13.91 -13.64
C TYR A 352 -11.26 -14.66 -13.40
N ASN A 353 -11.50 -15.12 -12.18
CA ASN A 353 -12.62 -15.98 -11.89
C ASN A 353 -13.88 -15.23 -11.44
N GLY A 354 -13.75 -13.92 -11.17
CA GLY A 354 -14.79 -13.12 -10.53
C GLY A 354 -15.12 -13.65 -9.12
N PRO A 355 -15.93 -12.95 -8.37
CA PRO A 355 -16.37 -13.44 -7.07
C PRO A 355 -17.37 -14.58 -7.29
N ASN A 356 -16.96 -15.84 -7.23
CA ASN A 356 -17.76 -17.05 -7.38
C ASN A 356 -18.61 -17.14 -8.67
N GLY A 357 -18.13 -16.60 -9.80
CA GLY A 357 -18.71 -16.86 -11.13
C GLY A 357 -20.06 -16.23 -11.44
N THR A 358 -20.67 -15.43 -10.56
CA THR A 358 -22.09 -15.05 -10.73
C THR A 358 -22.43 -13.56 -10.68
N ALA A 359 -21.51 -12.68 -10.28
CA ALA A 359 -21.75 -11.23 -10.38
C ALA A 359 -20.48 -10.55 -10.84
N GLY A 360 -20.53 -9.84 -11.95
CA GLY A 360 -19.41 -9.06 -12.47
C GLY A 360 -18.84 -8.11 -11.41
N PRO A 361 -17.55 -7.75 -11.50
CA PRO A 361 -16.91 -6.87 -10.54
C PRO A 361 -17.64 -5.54 -10.47
N LYS A 362 -17.57 -4.91 -9.28
CA LYS A 362 -18.06 -3.54 -9.10
C LYS A 362 -17.25 -2.59 -9.97
N PRO A 363 -17.75 -1.39 -10.29
CA PRO A 363 -16.94 -0.37 -10.94
C PRO A 363 -15.67 -0.11 -10.15
N TYR A 364 -14.52 -0.04 -10.83
CA TYR A 364 -13.28 0.31 -10.18
C TYR A 364 -12.39 1.19 -11.06
N LEU A 365 -11.47 1.87 -10.40
CA LEU A 365 -10.39 2.63 -10.99
C LEU A 365 -9.09 1.96 -10.55
N ILE A 366 -8.16 1.76 -11.49
CA ILE A 366 -6.88 1.12 -11.24
C ILE A 366 -5.78 1.90 -11.96
N GLY A 367 -4.62 1.98 -11.36
CA GLY A 367 -3.47 2.59 -12.02
C GLY A 367 -2.18 2.32 -11.30
N VAL A 368 -1.11 2.74 -11.97
CA VAL A 368 0.26 2.59 -11.50
C VAL A 368 1.04 3.86 -11.75
N ASN A 369 2.15 4.01 -11.06
CA ASN A 369 3.12 5.04 -11.35
C ASN A 369 4.05 4.59 -12.49
N ARG A 370 4.61 5.55 -13.22
CA ARG A 370 5.44 5.24 -14.37
C ARG A 370 6.70 4.44 -14.00
N ASP A 371 7.29 4.74 -12.85
CA ASP A 371 8.60 4.23 -12.43
C ASP A 371 8.52 3.55 -11.05
N GLU A 372 7.53 2.67 -10.85
CA GLU A 372 7.25 1.95 -9.60
C GLU A 372 8.50 1.26 -9.02
N GLY A 373 9.27 0.60 -9.88
CA GLY A 373 10.44 -0.19 -9.50
C GLY A 373 11.66 0.62 -9.04
N ALA A 374 11.68 1.93 -9.32
CA ALA A 374 12.88 2.74 -9.13
C ALA A 374 13.31 2.83 -7.65
N VAL A 375 12.38 3.06 -6.73
CA VAL A 375 12.66 3.15 -5.30
C VAL A 375 13.19 1.83 -4.74
N PHE A 376 12.59 0.72 -5.15
CA PHE A 376 12.97 -0.62 -4.67
C PHE A 376 14.38 -1.01 -5.13
N ALA A 377 14.66 -0.81 -6.43
CA ALA A 377 15.95 -1.13 -6.99
C ALA A 377 17.06 -0.21 -6.47
N ASP A 378 16.78 1.07 -6.23
CA ASP A 378 17.75 2.02 -5.68
C ASP A 378 18.10 1.69 -4.22
N LEU A 379 17.10 1.45 -3.38
CA LEU A 379 17.33 1.05 -1.98
C LEU A 379 18.11 -0.27 -1.91
N ALA A 380 17.76 -1.25 -2.76
CA ALA A 380 18.51 -2.49 -2.88
C ALA A 380 19.96 -2.29 -3.28
N ASN A 381 20.16 -1.43 -4.28
CA ASN A 381 21.47 -1.10 -4.80
C ASN A 381 22.35 -0.40 -3.75
N GLN A 382 21.79 0.53 -2.99
CA GLN A 382 22.47 1.21 -1.89
C GLN A 382 22.85 0.23 -0.77
N ALA A 383 21.90 -0.59 -0.34
CA ALA A 383 22.09 -1.56 0.74
C ALA A 383 23.13 -2.63 0.40
N ALA A 384 23.20 -3.06 -0.86
CA ALA A 384 24.17 -4.05 -1.33
C ALA A 384 25.55 -3.45 -1.67
N GLY A 385 25.70 -2.12 -1.62
CA GLY A 385 26.90 -1.46 -2.14
C GLY A 385 27.08 -1.63 -3.66
N GLY A 386 25.97 -1.87 -4.36
CA GLY A 386 25.88 -2.12 -5.79
C GLY A 386 25.29 -3.52 -6.10
N ILE A 387 24.26 -3.58 -6.93
CA ILE A 387 23.73 -4.86 -7.44
C ILE A 387 24.67 -5.36 -8.54
N SER A 388 25.33 -6.50 -8.32
CA SER A 388 26.15 -7.14 -9.35
C SER A 388 25.28 -7.88 -10.38
N GLN A 389 25.83 -8.10 -11.58
CA GLN A 389 25.16 -8.92 -12.61
C GLN A 389 24.87 -10.35 -12.10
N ALA A 390 25.78 -10.92 -11.32
CA ALA A 390 25.60 -12.27 -10.74
C ALA A 390 24.44 -12.28 -9.72
N ALA A 391 24.34 -11.26 -8.86
CA ALA A 391 23.23 -11.14 -7.90
C ALA A 391 21.89 -10.95 -8.62
N TYR A 392 21.86 -10.16 -9.69
CA TYR A 392 20.65 -9.99 -10.51
C TYR A 392 20.24 -11.30 -11.19
N GLN A 393 21.19 -12.07 -11.74
CA GLN A 393 20.89 -13.36 -12.35
C GLN A 393 20.35 -14.36 -11.33
N VAL A 394 20.95 -14.44 -10.14
CA VAL A 394 20.44 -15.27 -9.04
C VAL A 394 19.00 -14.90 -8.69
N LEU A 395 18.68 -13.61 -8.65
CA LEU A 395 17.32 -13.14 -8.42
C LEU A 395 16.36 -13.64 -9.51
N LEU A 396 16.73 -13.47 -10.77
CA LEU A 396 15.91 -13.92 -11.90
C LEU A 396 15.69 -15.44 -11.87
N ASP A 397 16.75 -16.21 -11.65
CA ASP A 397 16.68 -17.68 -11.60
C ASP A 397 15.80 -18.15 -10.44
N ALA A 398 15.89 -17.48 -9.29
CA ALA A 398 15.08 -17.78 -8.12
C ALA A 398 13.59 -17.47 -8.34
N VAL A 399 13.30 -16.39 -9.06
CA VAL A 399 11.93 -15.90 -9.31
C VAL A 399 11.25 -16.67 -10.45
N PHE A 400 11.93 -16.85 -11.56
CA PHE A 400 11.35 -17.34 -12.81
C PHE A 400 11.84 -18.73 -13.22
N GLY A 401 12.91 -19.23 -12.60
CA GLY A 401 13.64 -20.40 -13.06
C GLY A 401 14.59 -20.08 -14.23
N THR A 402 15.70 -20.81 -14.32
CA THR A 402 16.78 -20.51 -15.28
C THR A 402 16.33 -20.38 -16.75
N PRO A 403 15.45 -21.23 -17.29
CA PRO A 403 15.01 -21.08 -18.69
C PRO A 403 14.24 -19.79 -18.94
N ALA A 404 13.34 -19.43 -18.03
CA ALA A 404 12.53 -18.20 -18.14
C ALA A 404 13.37 -16.95 -17.87
N ALA A 405 14.29 -17.00 -16.90
CA ALA A 405 15.26 -15.94 -16.64
C ALA A 405 16.09 -15.57 -17.88
N ALA A 406 16.58 -16.58 -18.61
CA ALA A 406 17.32 -16.39 -19.86
C ALA A 406 16.45 -15.74 -20.94
N ALA A 407 15.18 -16.14 -21.06
CA ALA A 407 14.23 -15.52 -21.99
C ALA A 407 13.95 -14.05 -21.65
N ILE A 408 13.80 -13.74 -20.35
CA ILE A 408 13.59 -12.36 -19.87
C ILE A 408 14.77 -11.46 -20.21
N VAL A 409 16.00 -11.91 -19.91
CA VAL A 409 17.24 -11.16 -20.24
C VAL A 409 17.41 -10.98 -21.75
N GLY A 410 17.00 -11.99 -22.54
CA GLY A 410 17.07 -11.95 -24.00
C GLY A 410 15.94 -11.16 -24.67
N PHE A 411 14.96 -10.73 -23.93
CA PHE A 411 13.79 -10.05 -24.47
C PHE A 411 14.14 -8.65 -25.02
N THR A 412 13.61 -8.33 -26.21
CA THR A 412 13.87 -7.04 -26.89
C THR A 412 12.57 -6.30 -27.19
N VAL A 413 12.58 -4.98 -26.96
CA VAL A 413 11.50 -4.07 -27.33
C VAL A 413 12.08 -2.95 -28.17
N ALA A 414 11.64 -2.79 -29.41
CA ALA A 414 12.13 -1.78 -30.33
C ALA A 414 13.69 -1.74 -30.47
N GLY A 415 14.35 -2.88 -30.23
CA GLY A 415 15.82 -3.01 -30.26
C GLY A 415 16.50 -2.89 -28.90
N ASP A 416 15.83 -2.42 -27.87
CA ASP A 416 16.35 -2.34 -26.50
C ASP A 416 16.06 -3.61 -25.70
N ARG A 417 16.92 -3.92 -24.73
CA ARG A 417 16.77 -5.04 -23.79
C ARG A 417 16.54 -4.52 -22.38
N PRO A 418 15.29 -4.17 -22.02
CA PRO A 418 15.01 -3.47 -20.77
C PRO A 418 15.37 -4.28 -19.51
N TYR A 419 15.48 -5.59 -19.62
CA TYR A 419 15.78 -6.48 -18.50
C TYR A 419 17.19 -7.10 -18.57
N ALA A 420 18.02 -6.70 -19.54
CA ALA A 420 19.40 -7.16 -19.64
C ALA A 420 20.33 -6.34 -18.73
N PRO A 421 21.14 -6.98 -17.87
CA PRO A 421 22.01 -6.24 -16.94
C PRO A 421 23.23 -5.59 -17.63
N THR A 422 23.45 -5.84 -18.92
CA THR A 422 24.65 -5.38 -19.64
C THR A 422 24.35 -4.51 -20.86
N ASP A 423 23.12 -4.52 -21.35
CA ASP A 423 22.73 -3.84 -22.58
C ASP A 423 21.61 -2.85 -22.28
N GLN A 424 22.01 -1.74 -21.70
CA GLN A 424 21.14 -0.66 -21.33
C GLN A 424 21.40 0.50 -22.28
N GLY A 425 20.56 0.65 -23.31
CA GLY A 425 20.75 1.68 -24.36
C GLY A 425 20.85 3.09 -23.80
N ILE A 426 19.90 3.54 -22.99
CA ILE A 426 19.97 4.78 -22.23
C ILE A 426 19.61 4.46 -20.78
N LEU A 427 20.65 4.28 -19.96
CA LEU A 427 20.47 4.13 -18.51
C LEU A 427 19.87 5.41 -17.93
N PRO A 428 18.84 5.28 -17.07
CA PRO A 428 18.47 6.39 -16.22
C PRO A 428 19.71 6.87 -15.45
N PRO A 429 19.99 8.17 -15.38
CA PRO A 429 21.22 8.70 -14.77
C PRO A 429 21.49 8.22 -13.34
N TRP A 430 20.42 7.94 -12.56
CA TRP A 430 20.53 7.41 -11.19
C TRP A 430 21.04 5.97 -11.14
N PHE A 431 20.93 5.21 -12.22
CA PHE A 431 21.51 3.87 -12.37
C PHE A 431 22.70 3.83 -13.35
N ALA A 432 23.24 5.00 -13.74
CA ALA A 432 24.33 5.09 -14.72
C ALA A 432 25.55 4.23 -14.36
N ASN A 433 25.75 3.97 -13.06
CA ASN A 433 26.83 3.13 -12.55
C ASN A 433 26.38 1.71 -12.14
N SER A 434 25.13 1.35 -12.34
CA SER A 434 24.59 0.04 -11.98
C SER A 434 23.53 -0.45 -12.98
N PRO A 435 23.95 -0.91 -14.17
CA PRO A 435 23.04 -1.51 -15.14
C PRO A 435 22.13 -2.62 -14.59
N PRO A 436 22.61 -3.51 -13.70
CA PRO A 436 21.75 -4.51 -13.07
C PRO A 436 20.62 -3.91 -12.21
N ALA A 437 20.88 -2.80 -11.53
CA ALA A 437 19.84 -2.12 -10.75
C ALA A 437 18.79 -1.47 -11.67
N ALA A 438 19.19 -0.92 -12.80
CA ALA A 438 18.26 -0.41 -13.81
C ALA A 438 17.36 -1.52 -14.38
N ALA A 439 17.94 -2.67 -14.70
CA ALA A 439 17.20 -3.83 -15.18
C ALA A 439 16.23 -4.37 -14.11
N ALA A 440 16.66 -4.41 -12.85
CA ALA A 440 15.80 -4.77 -11.72
C ALA A 440 14.63 -3.80 -11.54
N SER A 441 14.90 -2.49 -11.67
CA SER A 441 13.86 -1.45 -11.62
C SER A 441 12.81 -1.65 -12.71
N ALA A 442 13.23 -1.88 -13.96
CA ALA A 442 12.34 -2.12 -15.07
C ALA A 442 11.50 -3.39 -14.87
N LEU A 443 12.13 -4.46 -14.41
CA LEU A 443 11.45 -5.73 -14.15
C LEU A 443 10.41 -5.60 -13.03
N ILE A 444 10.76 -4.98 -11.89
CA ILE A 444 9.82 -4.74 -10.79
C ILE A 444 8.64 -3.89 -11.29
N ASN A 445 8.93 -2.82 -12.03
CA ASN A 445 7.92 -1.94 -12.58
C ASN A 445 6.90 -2.70 -13.44
N ASP A 446 7.40 -3.49 -14.40
CA ASP A 446 6.54 -4.16 -15.36
C ASP A 446 5.92 -5.43 -14.78
N PHE A 447 6.70 -6.31 -14.16
CA PHE A 447 6.20 -7.58 -13.65
C PHE A 447 5.30 -7.41 -12.43
N VAL A 448 5.78 -6.69 -11.40
CA VAL A 448 5.07 -6.62 -10.11
C VAL A 448 3.83 -5.73 -10.21
N PHE A 449 3.93 -4.59 -10.86
CA PHE A 449 2.86 -3.57 -10.83
C PHE A 449 2.07 -3.49 -12.13
N ARG A 450 2.73 -3.18 -13.24
CA ARG A 450 2.06 -2.78 -14.48
C ARG A 450 1.34 -3.95 -15.16
N CYS A 451 2.06 -5.03 -15.43
CA CYS A 451 1.50 -6.17 -16.17
C CYS A 451 0.42 -6.88 -15.38
N GLY A 452 0.64 -7.12 -14.08
CA GLY A 452 -0.38 -7.71 -13.22
C GLY A 452 -1.68 -6.92 -13.23
N SER A 453 -1.58 -5.59 -13.07
CA SER A 453 -2.75 -4.70 -13.01
C SER A 453 -3.52 -4.66 -14.34
N PHE A 454 -2.84 -4.50 -15.48
CA PHE A 454 -3.54 -4.32 -16.76
C PHE A 454 -4.00 -5.63 -17.39
N LEU A 455 -3.25 -6.73 -17.31
CA LEU A 455 -3.71 -8.03 -17.80
C LEU A 455 -4.91 -8.55 -17.02
N ALA A 456 -4.91 -8.38 -15.70
CA ALA A 456 -6.07 -8.72 -14.88
C ALA A 456 -7.29 -7.85 -15.28
N THR A 457 -7.06 -6.58 -15.55
CA THR A 457 -8.13 -5.65 -16.00
C THR A 457 -8.64 -6.00 -17.39
N ASP A 458 -7.78 -6.39 -18.33
CA ASP A 458 -8.18 -6.88 -19.67
C ASP A 458 -9.17 -8.03 -19.56
N THR A 459 -8.90 -8.98 -18.66
CA THR A 459 -9.79 -10.12 -18.42
C THR A 459 -11.14 -9.68 -17.87
N VAL A 460 -11.14 -8.73 -16.93
CA VAL A 460 -12.39 -8.20 -16.35
C VAL A 460 -13.22 -7.52 -17.41
N VAL A 461 -12.65 -6.62 -18.22
CA VAL A 461 -13.43 -5.86 -19.23
C VAL A 461 -13.88 -6.73 -20.39
N ALA A 462 -13.22 -7.85 -20.66
CA ALA A 462 -13.65 -8.84 -21.63
C ALA A 462 -14.82 -9.69 -21.15
N THR A 463 -15.13 -9.70 -19.84
CA THR A 463 -16.22 -10.49 -19.27
C THR A 463 -17.57 -9.85 -19.57
N PRO A 464 -18.53 -10.59 -20.15
CA PRO A 464 -19.88 -10.06 -20.42
C PRO A 464 -20.55 -9.51 -19.17
N GLY A 465 -21.08 -8.30 -19.24
CA GLY A 465 -21.72 -7.63 -18.11
C GLY A 465 -20.76 -6.96 -17.13
N ALA A 466 -19.48 -6.91 -17.45
CA ALA A 466 -18.50 -6.16 -16.67
C ALA A 466 -18.95 -4.71 -16.46
N LYS A 467 -18.69 -4.19 -15.26
CA LYS A 467 -18.97 -2.80 -14.93
C LYS A 467 -17.84 -1.91 -15.47
N SER A 468 -18.10 -0.59 -15.49
CA SER A 468 -17.10 0.37 -15.95
C SER A 468 -15.81 0.29 -15.14
N VAL A 469 -14.69 0.16 -15.83
CA VAL A 469 -13.34 0.22 -15.30
C VAL A 469 -12.66 1.43 -15.90
N HIS A 470 -11.87 2.15 -15.12
CA HIS A 470 -11.03 3.25 -15.59
C HIS A 470 -9.59 2.99 -15.18
N ALA A 471 -8.63 3.36 -16.04
CA ALA A 471 -7.23 3.11 -15.79
C ALA A 471 -6.40 4.38 -15.92
N TYR A 472 -5.32 4.51 -15.13
CA TYR A 472 -4.38 5.64 -15.21
C TYR A 472 -2.93 5.20 -15.14
N LEU A 473 -2.06 6.09 -15.65
CA LEU A 473 -0.63 6.09 -15.41
C LEU A 473 -0.24 7.44 -14.81
N PHE A 474 0.25 7.43 -13.57
CA PHE A 474 0.81 8.63 -12.97
C PHE A 474 2.26 8.83 -13.44
N ALA A 475 2.50 9.91 -14.14
CA ALA A 475 3.79 10.20 -14.78
C ALA A 475 4.38 11.55 -14.36
N GLN A 476 3.97 12.06 -13.18
CA GLN A 476 4.46 13.31 -12.65
C GLN A 476 5.80 13.13 -11.96
N ALA A 477 6.77 13.92 -12.37
CA ALA A 477 8.05 14.03 -11.71
C ALA A 477 7.95 14.46 -10.24
N PRO A 478 8.77 13.90 -9.34
CA PRO A 478 8.76 14.26 -7.92
C PRO A 478 9.21 15.72 -7.72
N ILE A 479 8.57 16.37 -6.76
CA ILE A 479 8.98 17.68 -6.26
C ILE A 479 9.46 17.61 -4.80
N TYR A 480 9.57 16.40 -4.26
CA TYR A 480 9.98 16.09 -2.90
C TYR A 480 10.76 14.76 -2.91
N SER A 481 11.58 14.52 -1.90
CA SER A 481 12.24 13.23 -1.68
C SER A 481 11.50 12.43 -0.63
N ARG A 482 11.57 11.11 -0.77
CA ARG A 482 11.00 10.16 0.18
C ARG A 482 11.95 8.97 0.34
N ASP A 483 11.95 8.39 1.52
CA ASP A 483 12.57 7.09 1.84
C ASP A 483 14.08 6.98 1.57
N GLY A 484 14.79 8.13 1.50
CA GLY A 484 16.25 8.12 1.28
C GLY A 484 16.71 7.70 -0.12
N SER A 485 15.78 7.38 -1.02
CA SER A 485 16.11 7.00 -2.40
C SER A 485 16.63 8.19 -3.20
N THR A 486 17.77 8.01 -3.87
CA THR A 486 18.34 8.99 -4.78
C THR A 486 17.62 8.98 -6.13
N ALA A 487 17.12 7.81 -6.55
CA ALA A 487 16.35 7.64 -7.78
C ALA A 487 15.00 8.37 -7.74
N CYS A 488 14.46 8.62 -6.54
CA CYS A 488 13.17 9.26 -6.32
C CYS A 488 13.29 10.65 -5.68
N ALA A 489 14.49 11.24 -5.67
CA ALA A 489 14.71 12.60 -5.19
C ALA A 489 14.36 13.64 -6.27
N PRO A 490 13.92 14.86 -5.88
CA PRO A 490 13.77 15.94 -6.83
C PRO A 490 15.12 16.32 -7.42
N PHE A 491 15.23 16.28 -8.73
CA PHE A 491 16.49 16.57 -9.39
C PHE A 491 16.68 18.07 -9.58
N THR A 492 17.75 18.62 -8.98
CA THR A 492 18.07 20.06 -9.06
C THR A 492 18.96 20.40 -10.25
N ALA A 493 19.61 19.42 -10.92
CA ALA A 493 20.65 19.64 -11.89
C ALA A 493 20.31 19.28 -13.34
N ASP A 494 19.35 18.39 -13.60
CA ASP A 494 18.93 18.02 -14.95
C ASP A 494 17.40 17.91 -15.05
N PRO A 495 16.72 18.85 -15.75
CA PRO A 495 15.27 18.83 -15.87
C PRO A 495 14.73 17.70 -16.78
N GLY A 496 15.58 16.90 -17.39
CA GLY A 496 15.18 15.88 -18.37
C GLY A 496 14.78 14.54 -17.81
N ILE A 497 15.06 14.22 -16.52
CA ILE A 497 14.95 12.85 -16.02
C ILE A 497 14.38 12.84 -14.62
N GLN A 498 13.10 12.47 -14.50
CA GLN A 498 12.36 12.55 -13.25
C GLN A 498 11.43 11.34 -13.12
N ASN A 499 11.67 10.48 -12.09
CA ASN A 499 10.89 9.28 -11.85
C ASN A 499 9.58 9.56 -11.11
N ALA A 500 8.49 9.02 -11.62
CA ALA A 500 7.24 8.91 -10.87
C ALA A 500 7.27 7.61 -10.06
N CYS A 501 7.97 7.62 -8.94
CA CYS A 501 8.20 6.45 -8.10
C CYS A 501 6.94 5.95 -7.39
N HIS A 502 7.05 4.77 -6.79
CA HIS A 502 5.99 4.17 -5.98
C HIS A 502 5.45 5.12 -4.91
N SER A 503 4.12 5.21 -4.80
CA SER A 503 3.37 6.05 -3.85
C SER A 503 3.51 7.59 -4.01
N PHE A 504 4.16 8.07 -5.09
CA PHE A 504 4.33 9.50 -5.32
C PHE A 504 3.05 10.21 -5.79
N GLU A 505 2.03 9.50 -6.21
CA GLU A 505 0.70 10.05 -6.52
C GLU A 505 -0.10 10.44 -5.27
N LEU A 506 0.16 9.81 -4.11
CA LEU A 506 -0.63 10.00 -2.88
C LEU A 506 -0.77 11.45 -2.43
N PRO A 507 0.29 12.29 -2.37
CA PRO A 507 0.16 13.70 -2.05
C PRO A 507 -0.68 14.48 -3.07
N TYR A 508 -0.83 13.98 -4.28
CA TYR A 508 -1.72 14.56 -5.30
C TYR A 508 -3.16 14.09 -5.11
N VAL A 509 -3.37 12.83 -4.77
CA VAL A 509 -4.70 12.26 -4.47
C VAL A 509 -5.33 12.99 -3.29
N PHE A 510 -4.62 13.11 -2.17
CA PHE A 510 -5.09 13.80 -0.97
C PHE A 510 -4.95 15.34 -1.04
N ASN A 511 -4.23 15.86 -2.04
CA ASN A 511 -3.82 17.27 -2.15
C ASN A 511 -3.05 17.75 -0.89
N THR A 512 -2.14 16.90 -0.42
CA THR A 512 -1.31 17.09 0.77
C THR A 512 0.16 17.37 0.44
N LEU A 513 0.45 17.92 -0.74
CA LEU A 513 1.82 18.28 -1.15
C LEU A 513 2.55 19.16 -0.11
N SER A 514 1.83 19.96 0.65
CA SER A 514 2.39 20.75 1.76
C SER A 514 2.81 19.92 2.98
N ALA A 515 2.39 18.67 3.07
CA ALA A 515 2.83 17.74 4.11
C ALA A 515 4.11 16.96 3.71
N THR A 516 4.58 17.13 2.48
CA THR A 516 5.86 16.59 2.02
C THR A 516 7.02 17.53 2.40
N ASN A 517 8.26 17.08 2.21
CA ASN A 517 9.45 17.92 2.42
C ASN A 517 9.78 18.83 1.21
N ALA A 518 8.82 19.05 0.31
CA ALA A 518 9.00 19.97 -0.82
C ALA A 518 9.26 21.39 -0.35
N THR A 519 10.37 21.98 -0.75
CA THR A 519 10.71 23.37 -0.41
C THR A 519 9.84 24.39 -1.17
N LEU A 520 9.33 24.00 -2.34
CA LEU A 520 8.46 24.79 -3.18
C LEU A 520 7.47 23.88 -3.91
N ILE A 521 6.19 24.24 -3.90
CA ILE A 521 5.16 23.55 -4.68
C ILE A 521 4.85 24.37 -5.94
N PRO A 522 5.30 23.93 -7.13
CA PRO A 522 4.98 24.64 -8.38
C PRO A 522 3.47 24.71 -8.61
N THR A 523 3.02 25.80 -9.21
CA THR A 523 1.60 26.02 -9.51
C THR A 523 1.00 24.91 -10.38
N ALA A 524 1.78 24.32 -11.27
CA ALA A 524 1.37 23.21 -12.14
C ALA A 524 1.07 21.95 -11.31
N ASN A 525 1.95 21.60 -10.34
CA ASN A 525 1.76 20.47 -9.43
C ASN A 525 0.54 20.67 -8.53
N ALA A 526 0.36 21.88 -8.00
CA ALA A 526 -0.83 22.21 -7.20
C ALA A 526 -2.13 22.16 -8.03
N ARG A 527 -2.09 22.45 -9.35
CA ARG A 527 -3.24 22.27 -10.24
C ARG A 527 -3.49 20.78 -10.51
N LEU A 528 -2.43 20.01 -10.76
CA LEU A 528 -2.52 18.55 -10.97
C LEU A 528 -3.13 17.87 -9.74
N ALA A 529 -2.65 18.17 -8.54
CA ALA A 529 -3.20 17.61 -7.30
C ALA A 529 -4.71 17.89 -7.16
N ARG A 530 -5.16 19.12 -7.44
CA ARG A 530 -6.59 19.42 -7.44
C ARG A 530 -7.37 18.66 -8.52
N ARG A 531 -6.80 18.43 -9.69
CA ARG A 531 -7.41 17.67 -10.78
C ARG A 531 -7.57 16.21 -10.36
N ILE A 532 -6.51 15.59 -9.84
CA ILE A 532 -6.52 14.20 -9.38
C ILE A 532 -7.52 14.00 -8.23
N ALA A 533 -7.45 14.81 -7.18
CA ALA A 533 -8.44 14.79 -6.09
C ALA A 533 -9.88 14.96 -6.60
N GLY A 534 -10.07 15.79 -7.65
CA GLY A 534 -11.35 15.97 -8.34
C GLY A 534 -11.83 14.69 -9.03
N HIS A 535 -10.95 13.98 -9.73
CA HIS A 535 -11.27 12.71 -10.40
C HIS A 535 -11.67 11.62 -9.39
N TRP A 536 -10.89 11.43 -8.33
CA TRP A 536 -11.17 10.45 -7.26
C TRP A 536 -12.53 10.71 -6.60
N THR A 537 -12.78 11.94 -6.21
CA THR A 537 -14.06 12.29 -5.57
C THR A 537 -15.25 12.27 -6.55
N THR A 538 -15.03 12.55 -7.83
CA THR A 538 -16.07 12.43 -8.87
C THR A 538 -16.41 10.97 -9.12
N PHE A 539 -15.39 10.09 -9.22
CA PHE A 539 -15.62 8.65 -9.31
C PHE A 539 -16.39 8.12 -8.09
N ALA A 540 -16.03 8.53 -6.89
CA ALA A 540 -16.76 8.14 -5.69
C ALA A 540 -18.24 8.61 -5.70
N ARG A 541 -18.58 9.70 -6.38
CA ARG A 541 -19.96 10.19 -6.51
C ARG A 541 -20.74 9.51 -7.63
N THR A 542 -20.13 9.34 -8.79
CA THR A 542 -20.81 9.05 -10.06
C THR A 542 -20.45 7.68 -10.65
N LEU A 543 -19.40 7.03 -10.15
CA LEU A 543 -18.77 5.83 -10.72
C LEU A 543 -18.08 6.07 -12.07
N ASP A 544 -17.81 7.34 -12.36
CA ASP A 544 -17.13 7.85 -13.53
C ASP A 544 -16.16 8.96 -13.06
N PRO A 545 -14.88 8.95 -13.38
CA PRO A 545 -13.92 9.97 -12.91
C PRO A 545 -14.12 11.35 -13.53
N GLY A 546 -15.00 11.47 -14.53
CA GLY A 546 -15.39 12.74 -15.14
C GLY A 546 -15.01 12.86 -16.62
N PRO A 547 -15.41 13.98 -17.23
CA PRO A 547 -15.26 14.17 -18.67
C PRO A 547 -13.80 14.09 -19.12
N GLY A 548 -13.59 13.45 -20.27
CA GLY A 548 -12.28 13.24 -20.87
C GLY A 548 -11.59 11.95 -20.44
N TRP A 549 -12.01 11.31 -19.36
CA TRP A 549 -11.48 10.03 -18.93
C TRP A 549 -12.41 8.90 -19.35
N ASN A 550 -12.12 8.26 -20.47
CA ASN A 550 -12.95 7.19 -21.01
C ASN A 550 -12.79 5.88 -20.23
N PRO A 551 -13.83 5.03 -20.19
CA PRO A 551 -13.71 3.68 -19.66
C PRO A 551 -12.58 2.90 -20.34
N TYR A 552 -11.83 2.12 -19.56
CA TYR A 552 -10.73 1.30 -20.05
C TYR A 552 -11.22 0.27 -21.08
N ARG A 553 -10.43 0.05 -22.12
CA ARG A 553 -10.59 -0.99 -23.12
C ARG A 553 -9.42 -1.94 -23.07
N ALA A 554 -9.66 -3.21 -23.36
CA ALA A 554 -8.61 -4.21 -23.39
C ALA A 554 -7.50 -3.81 -24.39
N THR A 555 -6.27 -4.20 -24.09
CA THR A 555 -5.09 -3.91 -24.94
C THR A 555 -5.23 -4.46 -26.35
N SER A 556 -5.96 -5.57 -26.51
CA SER A 556 -6.27 -6.19 -27.81
C SER A 556 -7.38 -5.45 -28.61
N ALA A 557 -8.04 -4.45 -28.03
CA ALA A 557 -9.12 -3.74 -28.72
C ALA A 557 -8.57 -2.87 -29.87
N PRO A 558 -9.33 -2.67 -30.97
CA PRO A 558 -8.95 -1.75 -32.03
C PRO A 558 -8.68 -0.35 -31.49
N GLY A 559 -7.52 0.21 -31.76
CA GLY A 559 -7.06 1.52 -31.26
C GLY A 559 -6.34 1.47 -29.90
N GLY A 560 -6.05 0.26 -29.39
CA GLY A 560 -5.32 0.07 -28.14
C GLY A 560 -6.13 0.40 -26.87
N ASN A 561 -5.44 0.32 -25.73
CA ASN A 561 -6.00 0.77 -24.46
C ASN A 561 -6.10 2.30 -24.37
N ASN A 562 -6.96 2.78 -23.48
CA ASN A 562 -7.15 4.19 -23.18
C ASN A 562 -6.87 4.44 -21.69
N ILE A 563 -5.60 4.59 -21.37
CA ILE A 563 -5.12 4.89 -20.02
C ILE A 563 -4.98 6.41 -19.90
N GLU A 564 -5.54 6.99 -18.82
CA GLU A 564 -5.39 8.42 -18.55
C GLU A 564 -3.99 8.73 -18.01
N ILE A 565 -3.31 9.68 -18.63
CA ILE A 565 -1.97 10.11 -18.18
C ILE A 565 -2.08 11.27 -17.21
N LEU A 566 -1.67 11.04 -15.96
CA LEU A 566 -1.71 12.03 -14.89
C LEU A 566 -0.34 12.71 -14.74
N SER A 567 -0.19 13.88 -15.38
CA SER A 567 1.02 14.71 -15.28
C SER A 567 0.68 16.20 -15.32
N SER A 568 1.61 17.06 -14.91
CA SER A 568 1.47 18.51 -14.96
C SER A 568 1.87 19.12 -16.30
N GLY A 569 2.51 18.35 -17.18
CA GLY A 569 2.79 18.72 -18.57
C GLY A 569 1.47 18.94 -19.30
N SER A 570 1.35 20.09 -19.99
CA SER A 570 0.18 20.30 -20.82
C SER A 570 0.26 19.35 -22.02
N ALA A 571 -0.86 18.80 -22.44
CA ALA A 571 -1.00 18.15 -23.75
C ALA A 571 -0.59 19.07 -24.94
N ALA A 572 -0.24 20.35 -24.66
CA ALA A 572 0.10 21.37 -25.63
C ALA A 572 1.62 21.65 -25.78
N THR A 573 2.48 21.14 -24.90
CA THR A 573 3.93 21.32 -25.04
C THR A 573 4.58 19.95 -24.99
N GLY A 574 4.68 19.30 -26.19
CA GLY A 574 5.51 18.12 -26.40
C GLY A 574 5.62 17.22 -25.18
N ALA A 575 4.53 16.58 -24.81
CA ALA A 575 4.60 15.44 -23.94
C ALA A 575 5.82 14.65 -24.40
N LEU A 576 6.69 14.23 -23.48
CA LEU A 576 7.48 13.05 -23.78
C LEU A 576 6.52 12.11 -24.48
N PRO A 577 6.81 11.65 -25.72
CA PRO A 577 5.93 10.71 -26.34
C PRO A 577 5.80 9.58 -25.33
N VAL A 578 4.69 9.57 -24.62
CA VAL A 578 4.20 8.31 -24.08
C VAL A 578 3.94 7.58 -25.37
N PRO A 579 4.81 6.64 -25.76
CA PRO A 579 4.57 5.89 -26.98
C PRO A 579 3.14 5.42 -26.85
N ALA A 580 2.35 5.50 -27.90
CA ALA A 580 1.02 4.88 -27.94
C ALA A 580 1.27 3.44 -27.52
N ASP A 581 1.10 3.21 -26.28
CA ASP A 581 1.66 2.20 -25.37
C ASP A 581 2.21 0.94 -26.06
N PRO A 582 3.47 0.89 -26.51
CA PRO A 582 4.10 -0.33 -26.99
C PRO A 582 4.51 -1.26 -25.84
N ILE A 583 4.49 -0.76 -24.61
CA ILE A 583 4.94 -1.51 -23.44
C ILE A 583 3.97 -2.64 -23.14
N ALA A 584 2.71 -2.37 -23.36
CA ALA A 584 1.71 -3.15 -22.69
C ALA A 584 1.62 -4.56 -23.24
N ALA A 585 1.28 -4.74 -24.50
CA ALA A 585 0.89 -6.07 -24.93
C ALA A 585 2.08 -7.02 -25.10
N ALA A 586 3.21 -6.52 -25.63
CA ALA A 586 4.34 -7.41 -25.97
C ALA A 586 5.17 -7.80 -24.73
N ASN A 587 5.52 -6.81 -23.87
CA ASN A 587 6.33 -7.08 -22.68
C ASN A 587 5.55 -7.87 -21.64
N CYS A 588 4.33 -7.44 -21.37
CA CYS A 588 3.51 -8.12 -20.38
C CYS A 588 3.17 -9.54 -20.78
N ALA A 589 2.87 -9.81 -22.04
CA ALA A 589 2.62 -11.17 -22.52
C ALA A 589 3.87 -12.06 -22.40
N ALA A 590 5.05 -11.54 -22.74
CA ALA A 590 6.30 -12.28 -22.63
C ALA A 590 6.70 -12.55 -21.19
N LEU A 591 6.61 -11.55 -20.31
CA LEU A 591 6.86 -11.73 -18.87
C LEU A 591 5.86 -12.71 -18.25
N TRP A 592 4.61 -12.66 -18.66
CA TRP A 592 3.56 -13.57 -18.17
C TRP A 592 3.74 -14.99 -18.69
N ALA A 593 4.17 -15.15 -19.93
CA ALA A 593 4.49 -16.47 -20.52
C ALA A 593 5.78 -17.08 -19.93
N ALA A 594 6.72 -16.27 -19.47
CA ALA A 594 7.97 -16.71 -18.85
C ALA A 594 7.80 -17.13 -17.38
N GLN A 595 6.60 -16.98 -16.79
CA GLN A 595 6.37 -17.38 -15.40
C GLN A 595 6.60 -18.87 -15.21
N PRO A 596 7.35 -19.29 -14.16
CA PRO A 596 7.34 -20.68 -13.75
C PRO A 596 5.88 -21.05 -13.42
N PRO A 597 5.50 -22.32 -13.62
CA PRO A 597 4.24 -22.79 -13.11
C PRO A 597 4.32 -22.64 -11.58
N PHE A 598 3.89 -21.48 -11.06
CA PHE A 598 3.48 -21.43 -9.66
C PHE A 598 2.53 -22.61 -9.50
N THR A 599 2.79 -23.50 -8.53
CA THR A 599 2.02 -24.71 -8.28
C THR A 599 0.59 -24.37 -7.83
N GLY A 600 -0.12 -23.76 -8.70
CA GLY A 600 -1.48 -23.28 -8.72
C GLY A 600 -1.59 -22.58 -10.06
N THR A 601 -1.87 -23.35 -11.08
CA THR A 601 -2.00 -22.95 -12.47
C THR A 601 -2.56 -21.54 -12.64
N PHE A 602 -1.70 -20.61 -13.10
CA PHE A 602 -2.22 -19.46 -13.83
C PHE A 602 -2.99 -20.02 -15.02
N PRO A 603 -4.28 -19.77 -15.17
CA PRO A 603 -4.94 -20.13 -16.41
C PRO A 603 -4.19 -19.38 -17.52
N ALA A 604 -3.72 -20.12 -18.53
CA ALA A 604 -3.25 -19.51 -19.76
C ALA A 604 -4.32 -18.47 -20.21
N PRO A 605 -3.92 -17.32 -20.78
CA PRO A 605 -4.88 -16.43 -21.41
C PRO A 605 -5.76 -17.30 -22.29
N LEU A 606 -7.07 -17.26 -22.07
CA LEU A 606 -8.00 -18.02 -22.90
C LEU A 606 -7.70 -17.64 -24.35
N ALA A 607 -7.09 -18.55 -25.08
CA ALA A 607 -7.01 -18.41 -26.52
C ALA A 607 -8.46 -18.25 -26.98
N HIS A 608 -8.80 -17.07 -27.46
CA HIS A 608 -10.08 -16.87 -28.11
C HIS A 608 -10.08 -17.79 -29.32
N SER A 609 -10.68 -18.99 -29.17
CA SER A 609 -11.15 -19.75 -30.32
C SER A 609 -12.18 -18.87 -30.99
N GLY A 610 -11.82 -18.30 -32.14
CA GLY A 610 -12.79 -17.63 -32.99
C GLY A 610 -13.91 -18.64 -33.35
N GLU A 611 -15.10 -18.30 -33.03
CA GLU A 611 -16.36 -18.57 -33.71
C GLU A 611 -17.25 -17.32 -33.55
#